data_bdd845f5aa4dea4455d3f7a875afc29a
#
_entry.id   bdd845f5aa4dea4455d3f7a875afc29a
#
_cell.length_a   1.000
_cell.length_b   1.000
_cell.length_c   1.000
_cell.angle_alpha   90.00
_cell.angle_beta   90.00
_cell.angle_gamma   90.00
#
_symmetry.space_group_name_H-M   'P 1'
#
loop_
_entity.id
_entity.type
_entity.pdbx_description
1 polymer ?
#
loop_
_entity_poly.entity_id
_entity_poly.type
_entity_poly.pdbx_seq_one_letter_code
_entity_poly.pdbx_strand_id
1 'polypeptide(L)'
;GTNPNDYYLIVTHNYQNGSGGLEHLNSTILAASRFGYSLPTTYKNYLSLVAHEYFHLWHVKRLRPIELGPFDYEKENYTTGLWIIEGFTSYYDNLIIRRCGFFDENEYLQKLAVDFNTVYNRPGYLLQSAAASSFDTWIKQYRPDENSQNVAISYYNKGAMHAVALDLKIISATQGTK
;
A
#
# COMPACT_ATOMS: atom_id res chain seq x y z
N GLY A 1 -11.11 -9.28 10.75
CA GLY A 1 -10.43 -10.21 11.65
C GLY A 1 -10.03 -9.53 12.95
N THR A 2 -9.82 -10.30 13.98
CA THR A 2 -9.27 -9.81 15.25
C THR A 2 -7.76 -9.84 15.20
N ASN A 3 -7.09 -8.96 15.97
CA ASN A 3 -5.64 -9.01 16.12
C ASN A 3 -5.25 -10.39 16.70
N PRO A 4 -4.36 -11.13 16.02
CA PRO A 4 -3.91 -12.44 16.49
C PRO A 4 -2.87 -12.36 17.63
N ASN A 5 -2.40 -11.15 17.98
CA ASN A 5 -1.49 -10.91 19.09
C ASN A 5 -2.27 -10.30 20.28
N ASP A 6 -1.74 -10.47 21.49
CA ASP A 6 -2.31 -9.85 22.69
C ASP A 6 -2.23 -8.31 22.66
N TYR A 7 -1.26 -7.78 21.94
CA TYR A 7 -1.08 -6.35 21.74
C TYR A 7 -0.49 -6.04 20.35
N TYR A 8 -0.63 -4.78 19.94
CA TYR A 8 0.06 -4.23 18.76
C TYR A 8 0.60 -2.85 19.10
N LEU A 9 1.89 -2.64 18.91
CA LEU A 9 2.55 -1.40 19.21
C LEU A 9 2.68 -0.55 17.94
N ILE A 10 2.20 0.69 17.98
CA ILE A 10 2.38 1.69 16.93
C ILE A 10 3.34 2.74 17.45
N VAL A 11 4.52 2.85 16.85
CA VAL A 11 5.53 3.85 17.17
C VAL A 11 5.58 4.87 16.06
N THR A 12 5.37 6.15 16.36
CA THR A 12 5.46 7.22 15.39
C THR A 12 6.64 8.14 15.68
N HIS A 13 7.56 8.25 14.74
CA HIS A 13 8.63 9.21 14.74
C HIS A 13 8.18 10.49 14.03
N ASN A 14 8.18 11.60 14.75
CA ASN A 14 7.78 12.90 14.22
C ASN A 14 9.01 13.66 13.72
N TYR A 15 9.14 13.74 12.40
CA TYR A 15 10.17 14.50 11.72
C TYR A 15 9.68 15.91 11.35
N GLN A 16 10.58 16.76 10.89
CA GLN A 16 10.19 18.03 10.29
C GLN A 16 9.38 17.77 9.01
N ASN A 17 9.87 16.86 8.17
CA ASN A 17 9.16 16.32 7.01
C ASN A 17 9.42 14.81 6.97
N GLY A 18 8.38 14.02 6.81
CA GLY A 18 8.52 12.57 6.74
C GLY A 18 7.20 11.88 6.47
N SER A 19 7.27 10.78 5.77
CA SER A 19 6.17 9.84 5.55
C SER A 19 6.75 8.48 5.24
N GLY A 20 6.11 7.43 5.71
CA GLY A 20 6.48 6.04 5.48
C GLY A 20 6.28 5.21 6.73
N GLY A 21 6.22 3.91 6.55
CA GLY A 21 6.08 2.95 7.63
C GLY A 21 6.92 1.71 7.38
N LEU A 22 7.05 0.91 8.43
CA LEU A 22 7.66 -0.42 8.36
C LEU A 22 6.93 -1.33 9.33
N GLU A 23 6.30 -2.31 8.77
CA GLU A 23 5.50 -3.29 9.45
C GLU A 23 6.36 -4.36 10.16
N HIS A 24 5.87 -4.84 11.30
CA HIS A 24 6.45 -5.93 12.08
C HIS A 24 5.34 -6.91 12.52
N LEU A 25 5.73 -8.03 13.13
CA LEU A 25 4.78 -9.08 13.49
C LEU A 25 3.69 -8.62 14.50
N ASN A 26 4.04 -7.72 15.42
CA ASN A 26 3.15 -7.19 16.46
C ASN A 26 3.37 -5.69 16.72
N SER A 27 4.00 -5.00 15.79
CA SER A 27 4.27 -3.57 15.89
C SER A 27 4.50 -2.95 14.51
N THR A 28 4.51 -1.62 14.47
CA THR A 28 4.96 -0.86 13.30
C THR A 28 5.71 0.40 13.74
N ILE A 29 6.62 0.84 12.90
CA ILE A 29 7.26 2.15 13.00
C ILE A 29 6.74 3.03 11.88
N LEU A 30 6.30 4.23 12.21
CA LEU A 30 5.78 5.22 11.27
C LEU A 30 6.64 6.48 11.30
N ALA A 31 6.87 7.07 10.13
CA ALA A 31 7.43 8.40 9.99
C ALA A 31 6.30 9.38 9.65
N ALA A 32 6.19 10.47 10.39
CA ALA A 32 5.17 11.48 10.15
C ALA A 32 5.74 12.90 10.29
N SER A 33 5.14 13.84 9.57
CA SER A 33 5.45 15.26 9.75
C SER A 33 4.81 15.78 11.03
N ARG A 34 5.64 16.33 11.97
CA ARG A 34 5.16 16.87 13.24
C ARG A 34 4.13 17.99 13.10
N PHE A 35 4.16 18.72 12.01
CA PHE A 35 3.24 19.83 11.73
C PHE A 35 2.01 19.43 10.91
N GLY A 36 1.93 18.16 10.48
CA GLY A 36 0.87 17.66 9.61
C GLY A 36 -0.45 17.36 10.32
N TYR A 37 -0.42 17.14 11.62
CA TYR A 37 -1.60 16.67 12.36
C TYR A 37 -2.74 17.71 12.45
N SER A 38 -2.42 19.00 12.36
CA SER A 38 -3.41 20.08 12.33
C SER A 38 -4.06 20.30 10.96
N LEU A 39 -3.52 19.68 9.90
CA LEU A 39 -4.02 19.78 8.54
C LEU A 39 -4.89 18.56 8.22
N PRO A 40 -6.23 18.73 8.01
CA PRO A 40 -7.14 17.59 7.87
C PRO A 40 -6.71 16.57 6.84
N THR A 41 -6.28 17.00 5.65
CA THR A 41 -5.82 16.09 4.59
C THR A 41 -4.55 15.33 5.00
N THR A 42 -3.57 16.01 5.60
CA THR A 42 -2.32 15.36 6.05
C THR A 42 -2.59 14.38 7.18
N TYR A 43 -3.48 14.74 8.11
CA TYR A 43 -3.88 13.84 9.19
C TYR A 43 -4.58 12.58 8.65
N LYS A 44 -5.51 12.74 7.72
CA LYS A 44 -6.20 11.59 7.08
C LYS A 44 -5.23 10.70 6.31
N ASN A 45 -4.22 11.27 5.63
CA ASN A 45 -3.15 10.49 4.99
C ASN A 45 -2.30 9.72 6.01
N TYR A 46 -2.02 10.33 7.16
CA TYR A 46 -1.36 9.63 8.26
C TYR A 46 -2.20 8.46 8.78
N LEU A 47 -3.52 8.63 8.92
CA LEU A 47 -4.41 7.53 9.31
C LEU A 47 -4.44 6.40 8.27
N SER A 48 -4.38 6.73 6.97
CA SER A 48 -4.25 5.71 5.91
C SER A 48 -2.92 4.95 6.05
N LEU A 49 -1.82 5.64 6.36
CA LEU A 49 -0.54 4.98 6.64
C LEU A 49 -0.64 4.05 7.86
N VAL A 50 -1.27 4.49 8.95
CA VAL A 50 -1.53 3.64 10.13
C VAL A 50 -2.30 2.38 9.73
N ALA A 51 -3.36 2.52 8.92
CA ALA A 51 -4.17 1.41 8.45
C ALA A 51 -3.38 0.47 7.54
N HIS A 52 -2.52 1.02 6.66
CA HIS A 52 -1.63 0.28 5.78
C HIS A 52 -0.70 -0.63 6.57
N GLU A 53 0.07 -0.06 7.49
CA GLU A 53 1.03 -0.81 8.30
C GLU A 53 0.34 -1.80 9.25
N TYR A 54 -0.83 -1.45 9.77
CA TYR A 54 -1.60 -2.38 10.59
C TYR A 54 -2.17 -3.54 9.76
N PHE A 55 -2.58 -3.32 8.51
CA PHE A 55 -3.07 -4.37 7.63
C PHE A 55 -1.99 -5.40 7.29
N HIS A 56 -0.72 -4.98 7.25
CA HIS A 56 0.42 -5.87 7.08
C HIS A 56 0.57 -6.92 8.20
N LEU A 57 -0.08 -6.74 9.33
CA LEU A 57 -0.17 -7.77 10.38
C LEU A 57 -0.65 -9.13 9.83
N TRP A 58 -1.56 -9.08 8.86
CA TRP A 58 -2.05 -10.26 8.15
C TRP A 58 -1.39 -10.41 6.78
N HIS A 59 -1.41 -9.36 6.01
CA HIS A 59 -1.05 -9.33 4.59
C HIS A 59 0.35 -8.74 4.41
N VAL A 60 1.26 -9.39 4.91
CA VAL A 60 2.61 -9.87 4.66
C VAL A 60 3.17 -10.65 5.83
N LYS A 61 2.82 -10.35 7.07
CA LYS A 61 3.43 -11.06 8.21
C LYS A 61 2.88 -12.49 8.37
N ARG A 62 1.70 -12.79 7.82
CA ARG A 62 1.08 -14.12 7.88
C ARG A 62 0.74 -14.71 6.51
N LEU A 63 0.35 -13.88 5.56
CA LEU A 63 0.10 -14.26 4.16
C LEU A 63 1.14 -13.54 3.30
N ARG A 64 2.14 -14.28 2.80
CA ARG A 64 3.26 -13.71 2.04
C ARG A 64 3.74 -14.66 0.95
N PRO A 65 4.38 -14.12 -0.12
CA PRO A 65 5.12 -14.93 -1.07
C PRO A 65 6.21 -15.75 -0.36
N ILE A 66 6.46 -16.95 -0.84
CA ILE A 66 7.45 -17.84 -0.24
C ILE A 66 8.87 -17.23 -0.27
N GLU A 67 9.16 -16.41 -1.25
CA GLU A 67 10.45 -15.73 -1.42
C GLU A 67 10.70 -14.66 -0.32
N LEU A 68 9.63 -14.20 0.35
CA LEU A 68 9.71 -13.22 1.42
C LEU A 68 9.70 -13.83 2.83
N GLY A 69 10.18 -15.06 2.97
CA GLY A 69 10.35 -15.64 4.30
C GLY A 69 10.86 -17.07 4.33
N PRO A 70 11.88 -17.31 5.15
CA PRO A 70 12.65 -16.34 5.93
C PRO A 70 13.47 -15.41 5.04
N PHE A 71 13.64 -14.15 5.48
CA PHE A 71 14.45 -13.18 4.73
C PHE A 71 15.95 -13.52 4.81
N ASP A 72 16.62 -13.35 3.68
CA ASP A 72 18.07 -13.25 3.63
C ASP A 72 18.45 -11.78 3.84
N TYR A 73 19.06 -11.46 4.97
CA TYR A 73 19.41 -10.07 5.32
C TYR A 73 20.77 -9.63 4.75
N GLU A 74 21.48 -10.52 4.06
CA GLU A 74 22.79 -10.21 3.45
C GLU A 74 22.64 -9.68 2.01
N LYS A 75 21.46 -9.81 1.41
CA LYS A 75 21.17 -9.36 0.04
C LYS A 75 19.70 -8.98 -0.13
N GLU A 76 19.41 -8.40 -1.29
CA GLU A 76 18.04 -8.11 -1.69
C GLU A 76 17.22 -9.40 -1.85
N ASN A 77 15.98 -9.38 -1.34
CA ASN A 77 15.02 -10.45 -1.52
C ASN A 77 14.07 -10.08 -2.67
N TYR A 78 14.09 -10.86 -3.74
CA TYR A 78 13.29 -10.61 -4.93
C TYR A 78 12.01 -11.44 -4.90
N THR A 79 10.91 -10.84 -5.32
CA THR A 79 9.63 -11.50 -5.54
C THR A 79 8.85 -10.80 -6.64
N THR A 80 8.05 -11.52 -7.36
CA THR A 80 7.08 -10.96 -8.31
C THR A 80 5.75 -10.59 -7.66
N GLY A 81 5.61 -10.75 -6.34
CA GLY A 81 4.36 -10.67 -5.60
C GLY A 81 4.10 -9.37 -4.83
N LEU A 82 4.99 -8.36 -4.86
CA LEU A 82 4.77 -7.11 -4.09
C LEU A 82 3.50 -6.38 -4.50
N TRP A 83 3.07 -6.46 -5.76
CA TRP A 83 1.82 -5.86 -6.22
C TRP A 83 0.58 -6.43 -5.51
N ILE A 84 0.64 -7.68 -5.05
CA ILE A 84 -0.41 -8.28 -4.21
C ILE A 84 -0.26 -7.75 -2.80
N ILE A 85 0.94 -7.86 -2.21
CA ILE A 85 1.20 -7.50 -0.82
C ILE A 85 0.92 -6.03 -0.58
N GLU A 86 1.55 -5.16 -1.35
CA GLU A 86 1.47 -3.71 -1.17
C GLU A 86 0.24 -3.11 -1.86
N GLY A 87 -0.08 -3.60 -3.06
CA GLY A 87 -1.18 -3.05 -3.82
C GLY A 87 -2.54 -3.34 -3.18
N PHE A 88 -2.77 -4.54 -2.66
CA PHE A 88 -4.00 -4.85 -1.93
C PHE A 88 -4.04 -4.09 -0.59
N THR A 89 -2.91 -3.98 0.09
CA THR A 89 -2.83 -3.18 1.31
C THR A 89 -3.16 -1.73 1.04
N SER A 90 -2.64 -1.13 -0.05
CA SER A 90 -2.96 0.25 -0.48
C SER A 90 -4.43 0.44 -0.88
N TYR A 91 -5.10 -0.59 -1.36
CA TYR A 91 -6.55 -0.55 -1.56
C TYR A 91 -7.31 -0.56 -0.23
N TYR A 92 -6.94 -1.48 0.65
CA TYR A 92 -7.65 -1.66 1.92
C TYR A 92 -7.39 -0.55 2.91
N ASP A 93 -6.21 0.09 2.93
CA ASP A 93 -5.90 1.18 3.85
C ASP A 93 -6.92 2.34 3.72
N ASN A 94 -7.14 2.82 2.49
CA ASN A 94 -8.11 3.88 2.21
C ASN A 94 -9.56 3.42 2.44
N LEU A 95 -9.90 2.17 2.10
CA LEU A 95 -11.22 1.60 2.36
C LEU A 95 -11.51 1.47 3.87
N ILE A 96 -10.53 1.10 4.68
CA ILE A 96 -10.63 1.06 6.14
C ILE A 96 -10.92 2.45 6.68
N ILE A 97 -10.18 3.47 6.26
CA ILE A 97 -10.37 4.86 6.70
C ILE A 97 -11.75 5.38 6.29
N ARG A 98 -12.25 4.99 5.10
CA ARG A 98 -13.64 5.26 4.69
C ARG A 98 -14.66 4.57 5.60
N ARG A 99 -14.45 3.29 5.92
CA ARG A 99 -15.34 2.52 6.82
C ARG A 99 -15.34 3.03 8.27
N CYS A 100 -14.22 3.60 8.72
CA CYS A 100 -14.10 4.26 10.01
C CYS A 100 -14.72 5.67 10.03
N GLY A 101 -15.20 6.20 8.91
CA GLY A 101 -15.87 7.49 8.83
C GLY A 101 -14.90 8.69 8.75
N PHE A 102 -13.60 8.48 8.58
CA PHE A 102 -12.64 9.57 8.40
C PHE A 102 -12.65 10.13 6.98
N PHE A 103 -12.82 9.30 5.95
CA PHE A 103 -13.11 9.75 4.60
C PHE A 103 -14.62 9.75 4.36
N ASP A 104 -15.14 10.81 3.74
CA ASP A 104 -16.43 10.77 3.10
C ASP A 104 -16.36 10.00 1.76
N GLU A 105 -17.49 9.85 1.08
CA GLU A 105 -17.58 9.10 -0.18
C GLU A 105 -16.73 9.76 -1.28
N ASN A 106 -16.81 11.09 -1.41
CA ASN A 106 -16.07 11.83 -2.42
C ASN A 106 -14.57 11.76 -2.20
N GLU A 107 -14.12 11.91 -0.95
CA GLU A 107 -12.71 11.78 -0.58
C GLU A 107 -12.15 10.40 -0.93
N TYR A 108 -12.92 9.34 -0.64
CA TYR A 108 -12.51 7.97 -0.98
C TYR A 108 -12.45 7.76 -2.50
N LEU A 109 -13.47 8.22 -3.25
CA LEU A 109 -13.46 8.15 -4.71
C LEU A 109 -12.32 8.95 -5.33
N GLN A 110 -11.95 10.09 -4.75
CA GLN A 110 -10.77 10.86 -5.17
C GLN A 110 -9.47 10.08 -4.95
N LYS A 111 -9.33 9.33 -3.84
CA LYS A 111 -8.18 8.45 -3.62
C LYS A 111 -8.05 7.38 -4.70
N LEU A 112 -9.15 6.70 -5.01
CA LEU A 112 -9.17 5.73 -6.11
C LEU A 112 -8.82 6.39 -7.46
N ALA A 113 -9.38 7.58 -7.73
CA ALA A 113 -9.08 8.30 -8.96
C ALA A 113 -7.59 8.68 -9.09
N VAL A 114 -6.93 9.02 -7.97
CA VAL A 114 -5.48 9.30 -7.97
C VAL A 114 -4.69 8.05 -8.37
N ASP A 115 -5.03 6.87 -7.83
CA ASP A 115 -4.37 5.62 -8.19
C ASP A 115 -4.55 5.28 -9.68
N PHE A 116 -5.78 5.37 -10.18
CA PHE A 116 -6.08 5.15 -11.59
C PHE A 116 -5.32 6.13 -12.49
N ASN A 117 -5.35 7.43 -12.18
CA ASN A 117 -4.65 8.46 -12.95
C ASN A 117 -3.13 8.26 -12.93
N THR A 118 -2.57 7.89 -11.78
CA THR A 118 -1.13 7.59 -11.64
C THR A 118 -0.71 6.46 -12.55
N VAL A 119 -1.55 5.44 -12.71
CA VAL A 119 -1.24 4.30 -13.57
C VAL A 119 -1.47 4.65 -15.05
N TYR A 120 -2.66 5.14 -15.42
CA TYR A 120 -3.03 5.34 -16.82
C TYR A 120 -2.27 6.48 -17.52
N ASN A 121 -1.81 7.47 -16.76
CA ASN A 121 -1.05 8.61 -17.31
C ASN A 121 0.46 8.34 -17.40
N ARG A 122 0.92 7.14 -17.04
CA ARG A 122 2.33 6.76 -17.19
C ARG A 122 2.52 5.82 -18.38
N PRO A 123 3.37 6.16 -19.36
CA PRO A 123 3.69 5.27 -20.48
C PRO A 123 4.19 3.90 -20.03
N GLY A 124 4.93 3.82 -18.93
CA GLY A 124 5.40 2.58 -18.31
C GLY A 124 4.30 1.57 -17.98
N TYR A 125 3.04 2.01 -17.87
CA TYR A 125 1.89 1.13 -17.69
C TYR A 125 1.75 0.08 -18.79
N LEU A 126 2.04 0.44 -20.04
CA LEU A 126 1.97 -0.46 -21.19
C LEU A 126 3.21 -1.36 -21.31
N LEU A 127 4.31 -0.99 -20.69
CA LEU A 127 5.60 -1.68 -20.84
C LEU A 127 5.92 -2.63 -19.69
N GLN A 128 5.52 -2.29 -18.46
CA GLN A 128 5.86 -3.06 -17.27
C GLN A 128 4.61 -3.67 -16.62
N SER A 129 4.60 -4.99 -16.47
CA SER A 129 3.56 -5.68 -15.69
C SER A 129 3.70 -5.39 -14.18
N ALA A 130 2.65 -5.66 -13.41
CA ALA A 130 2.69 -5.54 -11.95
C ALA A 130 3.72 -6.51 -11.33
N ALA A 131 3.86 -7.72 -11.88
CA ALA A 131 4.83 -8.69 -11.45
C ALA A 131 6.28 -8.24 -11.75
N ALA A 132 6.53 -7.70 -12.95
CA ALA A 132 7.84 -7.15 -13.29
C ALA A 132 8.19 -5.92 -12.44
N SER A 133 7.22 -5.03 -12.18
CA SER A 133 7.38 -3.89 -11.28
C SER A 133 7.74 -4.31 -9.86
N SER A 134 7.16 -5.41 -9.38
CA SER A 134 7.49 -6.01 -8.07
C SER A 134 8.93 -6.52 -8.04
N PHE A 135 9.33 -7.26 -9.08
CA PHE A 135 10.67 -7.85 -9.15
C PHE A 135 11.77 -6.80 -9.28
N ASP A 136 11.54 -5.79 -10.14
CA ASP A 136 12.51 -4.73 -10.45
C ASP A 136 12.54 -3.59 -9.41
N THR A 137 11.83 -3.71 -8.30
CA THR A 137 11.57 -2.61 -7.35
C THR A 137 12.84 -1.97 -6.81
N TRP A 138 13.86 -2.77 -6.48
CA TRP A 138 15.14 -2.29 -5.97
C TRP A 138 15.83 -1.31 -6.91
N ILE A 139 15.66 -1.51 -8.22
CA ILE A 139 16.35 -0.75 -9.26
C ILE A 139 15.45 0.38 -9.77
N LYS A 140 14.15 0.11 -10.03
CA LYS A 140 13.26 1.03 -10.73
C LYS A 140 12.39 1.89 -9.81
N GLN A 141 11.86 1.32 -8.73
CA GLN A 141 10.99 2.05 -7.81
C GLN A 141 11.80 2.89 -6.81
N TYR A 142 12.85 2.32 -6.24
CA TYR A 142 13.65 2.97 -5.18
C TYR A 142 14.93 3.65 -5.68
N ARG A 143 15.26 3.50 -6.95
CA ARG A 143 16.36 4.20 -7.63
C ARG A 143 15.92 4.74 -8.99
N PRO A 144 14.89 5.62 -9.01
CA PRO A 144 14.38 6.14 -10.26
C PRO A 144 15.43 7.03 -10.96
N ASP A 145 15.40 6.99 -12.28
CA ASP A 145 16.11 7.89 -13.17
C ASP A 145 15.12 8.77 -13.96
N GLU A 146 15.64 9.63 -14.82
CA GLU A 146 14.84 10.55 -15.64
C GLU A 146 13.90 9.85 -16.63
N ASN A 147 14.20 8.60 -17.01
CA ASN A 147 13.37 7.79 -17.92
C ASN A 147 12.36 6.90 -17.18
N SER A 148 12.43 6.80 -15.87
CA SER A 148 11.62 5.86 -15.08
C SER A 148 10.12 6.03 -15.32
N GLN A 149 9.64 7.26 -15.55
CA GLN A 149 8.22 7.50 -15.82
C GLN A 149 7.74 6.89 -17.14
N ASN A 150 8.64 6.73 -18.11
CA ASN A 150 8.32 6.18 -19.43
C ASN A 150 8.30 4.65 -19.43
N VAL A 151 9.09 4.00 -18.59
CA VAL A 151 9.33 2.54 -18.64
C VAL A 151 8.89 1.76 -17.41
N ALA A 152 8.62 2.44 -16.29
CA ALA A 152 8.26 1.81 -15.03
C ALA A 152 6.88 2.23 -14.53
N ILE A 153 6.26 1.36 -13.75
CA ILE A 153 4.98 1.61 -13.09
C ILE A 153 5.07 1.20 -11.62
N SER A 154 4.38 1.93 -10.74
CA SER A 154 4.28 1.57 -9.32
C SER A 154 3.45 0.30 -9.13
N TYR A 155 4.02 -0.71 -8.49
CA TYR A 155 3.29 -1.91 -8.09
C TYR A 155 2.25 -1.63 -7.01
N TYR A 156 2.42 -0.59 -6.18
CA TYR A 156 1.41 -0.12 -5.24
C TYR A 156 0.12 0.28 -5.96
N ASN A 157 0.21 1.28 -6.85
CA ASN A 157 -0.96 1.80 -7.55
C ASN A 157 -1.56 0.78 -8.52
N LYS A 158 -0.72 0.09 -9.32
CA LYS A 158 -1.21 -0.93 -10.27
C LYS A 158 -1.82 -2.12 -9.55
N GLY A 159 -1.25 -2.53 -8.42
CA GLY A 159 -1.79 -3.58 -7.56
C GLY A 159 -3.11 -3.17 -6.88
N ALA A 160 -3.23 -1.92 -6.40
CA ALA A 160 -4.47 -1.39 -5.84
C ALA A 160 -5.61 -1.41 -6.88
N MET A 161 -5.33 -1.05 -8.14
CA MET A 161 -6.32 -1.17 -9.23
C MET A 161 -6.79 -2.61 -9.46
N HIS A 162 -5.87 -3.59 -9.39
CA HIS A 162 -6.26 -4.99 -9.49
C HIS A 162 -7.12 -5.44 -8.31
N ALA A 163 -6.80 -4.95 -7.10
CA ALA A 163 -7.61 -5.22 -5.90
C ALA A 163 -9.03 -4.65 -6.03
N VAL A 164 -9.18 -3.40 -6.50
CA VAL A 164 -10.50 -2.78 -6.80
C VAL A 164 -11.28 -3.64 -7.80
N ALA A 165 -10.64 -4.02 -8.91
CA ALA A 165 -11.30 -4.80 -9.95
C ALA A 165 -11.76 -6.18 -9.45
N LEU A 166 -10.95 -6.82 -8.61
CA LEU A 166 -11.27 -8.10 -7.99
C LEU A 166 -12.44 -7.96 -6.99
N ASP A 167 -12.39 -6.96 -6.11
CA ASP A 167 -13.43 -6.72 -5.11
C ASP A 167 -14.78 -6.42 -5.76
N LEU A 168 -14.80 -5.57 -6.79
CA LEU A 168 -16.01 -5.29 -7.58
C LEU A 168 -16.57 -6.53 -8.26
N LYS A 169 -15.71 -7.42 -8.79
CA LYS A 169 -16.16 -8.71 -9.34
C LYS A 169 -16.76 -9.62 -8.29
N ILE A 170 -16.16 -9.69 -7.11
CA ILE A 170 -16.67 -10.48 -5.98
C ILE A 170 -18.03 -9.92 -5.54
N ILE A 171 -18.13 -8.61 -5.34
CA ILE A 171 -19.38 -7.92 -4.96
C ILE A 171 -20.47 -8.21 -5.97
N SER A 172 -20.17 -8.07 -7.27
CA SER A 172 -21.12 -8.35 -8.36
C SER A 172 -21.57 -9.82 -8.37
N ALA A 173 -20.63 -10.75 -8.25
CA ALA A 173 -20.93 -12.19 -8.26
C ALA A 173 -21.70 -12.68 -7.02
N THR A 174 -21.52 -12.01 -5.89
CA THR A 174 -22.17 -12.36 -4.60
C THR A 174 -23.37 -11.48 -4.27
N GLN A 175 -23.73 -10.55 -5.16
CA GLN A 175 -24.81 -9.56 -4.94
C GLN A 175 -24.62 -8.78 -3.63
N GLY A 176 -23.36 -8.53 -3.24
CA GLY A 176 -23.03 -7.80 -2.04
C GLY A 176 -23.22 -8.59 -0.71
N THR A 177 -23.44 -9.90 -0.78
CA THR A 177 -23.67 -10.74 0.41
C THR A 177 -22.40 -11.23 1.09
N LYS A 178 -21.23 -10.85 0.59
CA LYS A 178 -19.91 -11.18 1.17
C LYS A 178 -19.01 -9.96 1.25
#